data_415d1108a3ed9c8540083e76caa1e0eb
#
_entry.id   415d1108a3ed9c8540083e76caa1e0eb
#
_cell.length_a   1.000
_cell.length_b   1.000
_cell.length_c   1.000
_cell.angle_alpha   90.00
_cell.angle_beta   90.00
_cell.angle_gamma   90.00
#
_symmetry.space_group_name_H-M   'P 1'
#
loop_
_entity.id
_entity.type
_entity.pdbx_description
1 polymer ?
#
loop_
_entity_poly.entity_id
_entity_poly.type
_entity_poly.pdbx_seq_one_letter_code
_entity_poly.pdbx_strand_id
1 'polypeptide(L)'
;MILHICGAADWAEVGEGGEYRPLSLDDVGFIHCSDFGTAHLPADALYRGRTDLVLLEIDPGKVGVPVRWEDGEPPHPAGVRFPHVYGPLPHSAVVGVHEFGEVDGGGFRLPSALAHR
;
A
#
# COMPACT_ATOMS: atom_id res chain seq x y z
N MET A 1 -7.80 8.17 3.81
CA MET A 1 -7.35 6.77 3.64
C MET A 1 -6.06 6.69 2.86
N ILE A 2 -5.19 5.80 3.22
CA ILE A 2 -3.97 5.49 2.47
C ILE A 2 -4.01 4.03 2.05
N LEU A 3 -3.16 3.67 1.07
CA LEU A 3 -3.19 2.35 0.43
C LEU A 3 -1.80 1.72 0.47
N HIS A 4 -1.75 0.39 0.63
CA HIS A 4 -0.50 -0.37 0.56
C HIS A 4 -0.70 -1.61 -0.31
N ILE A 5 0.28 -1.86 -1.19
CA ILE A 5 0.29 -3.03 -2.06
C ILE A 5 1.08 -4.14 -1.38
N CYS A 6 0.50 -5.33 -1.26
CA CYS A 6 1.25 -6.50 -0.77
C CYS A 6 0.73 -7.79 -1.40
N GLY A 7 1.49 -8.86 -1.21
CA GLY A 7 1.03 -10.19 -1.61
C GLY A 7 -0.16 -10.63 -0.78
N ALA A 8 -1.15 -11.24 -1.41
CA ALA A 8 -2.32 -11.75 -0.71
C ALA A 8 -1.96 -12.75 0.40
N ALA A 9 -0.94 -13.60 0.14
CA ALA A 9 -0.48 -14.58 1.12
C ALA A 9 0.15 -13.90 2.35
N ASP A 10 0.90 -12.82 2.13
CA ASP A 10 1.54 -12.09 3.24
C ASP A 10 0.49 -11.44 4.15
N TRP A 11 -0.55 -10.89 3.56
CA TRP A 11 -1.64 -10.32 4.35
C TRP A 11 -2.45 -11.40 5.07
N ALA A 12 -2.68 -12.55 4.42
CA ALA A 12 -3.45 -13.63 5.01
C ALA A 12 -2.82 -14.21 6.28
N GLU A 13 -1.52 -14.05 6.47
CA GLU A 13 -0.80 -14.49 7.66
C GLU A 13 -1.02 -13.56 8.86
N VAL A 14 -1.52 -12.35 8.64
CA VAL A 14 -1.78 -11.39 9.71
C VAL A 14 -3.17 -11.66 10.28
N GLY A 15 -3.23 -12.17 11.49
CA GLY A 15 -4.51 -12.43 12.15
C GLY A 15 -5.09 -11.22 12.87
N GLU A 16 -6.36 -11.31 13.28
CA GLU A 16 -6.97 -10.31 14.13
C GLU A 16 -6.13 -10.10 15.40
N GLY A 17 -5.94 -8.84 15.76
CA GLY A 17 -5.10 -8.48 16.91
C GLY A 17 -3.61 -8.53 16.62
N GLY A 18 -3.20 -8.95 15.42
CA GLY A 18 -1.82 -8.99 15.00
C GLY A 18 -1.35 -7.71 14.32
N GLU A 19 -0.11 -7.76 13.84
CA GLU A 19 0.53 -6.65 13.16
C GLU A 19 1.16 -7.11 11.86
N TYR A 20 1.04 -6.28 10.82
CA TYR A 20 1.72 -6.50 9.54
C TYR A 20 3.10 -5.84 9.61
N ARG A 21 4.15 -6.64 9.40
CA ARG A 21 5.54 -6.19 9.47
C ARG A 21 6.29 -6.58 8.19
N PRO A 22 6.16 -5.82 7.10
CA PRO A 22 6.88 -6.13 5.88
C PRO A 22 8.39 -5.88 6.04
N LEU A 23 9.19 -6.49 5.15
CA LEU A 23 10.65 -6.36 5.19
C LEU A 23 11.15 -4.93 5.13
N SER A 24 10.39 -4.03 4.50
CA SER A 24 10.78 -2.62 4.40
C SER A 24 10.94 -1.93 5.76
N LEU A 25 10.25 -2.42 6.80
CA LEU A 25 10.46 -1.88 8.15
C LEU A 25 11.88 -2.09 8.64
N ASP A 26 12.47 -3.25 8.36
CA ASP A 26 13.87 -3.52 8.75
C ASP A 26 14.85 -2.86 7.78
N ASP A 27 14.53 -2.79 6.50
CA ASP A 27 15.42 -2.24 5.47
C ASP A 27 15.51 -0.73 5.51
N VAL A 28 14.38 -0.04 5.61
CA VAL A 28 14.31 1.44 5.50
C VAL A 28 13.54 2.10 6.63
N GLY A 29 12.97 1.34 7.54
CA GLY A 29 12.31 1.86 8.74
C GLY A 29 10.84 2.24 8.57
N PHE A 30 10.25 2.02 7.39
CA PHE A 30 8.85 2.36 7.16
C PHE A 30 8.18 1.43 6.14
N ILE A 31 6.85 1.47 6.13
CA ILE A 31 6.01 0.76 5.15
C ILE A 31 5.66 1.75 4.03
N HIS A 32 5.94 1.36 2.79
CA HIS A 32 5.60 2.17 1.62
C HIS A 32 4.10 2.14 1.36
N CYS A 33 3.47 3.31 1.35
CA CYS A 33 2.05 3.45 1.04
C CYS A 33 1.85 4.46 -0.09
N SER A 34 0.63 4.58 -0.54
CA SER A 34 0.23 5.55 -1.55
C SER A 34 -1.17 6.07 -1.24
N ASP A 35 -1.63 7.06 -1.99
CA ASP A 35 -3.02 7.51 -1.93
C ASP A 35 -3.82 6.97 -3.12
N PHE A 36 -5.09 7.33 -3.20
CA PHE A 36 -5.97 6.84 -4.26
C PHE A 36 -5.55 7.30 -5.64
N GLY A 37 -4.93 8.47 -5.73
CA GLY A 37 -4.51 9.04 -7.01
C GLY A 37 -3.15 8.53 -7.51
N THR A 38 -2.35 7.90 -6.64
CA THR A 38 -0.96 7.54 -6.96
C THR A 38 -0.63 6.06 -6.79
N ALA A 39 -1.59 5.22 -6.36
CA ALA A 39 -1.33 3.80 -6.12
C ALA A 39 -0.83 3.05 -7.36
N HIS A 40 -1.24 3.48 -8.56
CA HIS A 40 -0.79 2.86 -9.80
C HIS A 40 0.70 3.12 -10.11
N LEU A 41 1.29 4.18 -9.56
CA LEU A 41 2.69 4.54 -9.86
C LEU A 41 3.68 3.49 -9.37
N PRO A 42 3.73 3.14 -8.06
CA PRO A 42 4.61 2.06 -7.61
C PRO A 42 4.19 0.69 -8.18
N ALA A 43 2.90 0.47 -8.40
CA ALA A 43 2.43 -0.77 -8.98
C ALA A 43 2.99 -0.99 -10.38
N ASP A 44 2.88 0.00 -11.25
CA ASP A 44 3.39 -0.07 -12.61
C ASP A 44 4.92 -0.17 -12.65
N ALA A 45 5.60 0.44 -11.69
CA ALA A 45 7.06 0.41 -11.64
C ALA A 45 7.62 -0.91 -11.11
N LEU A 46 6.96 -1.54 -10.13
CA LEU A 46 7.56 -2.62 -9.34
C LEU A 46 6.84 -3.97 -9.45
N TYR A 47 5.56 -3.98 -9.83
CA TYR A 47 4.72 -5.18 -9.68
C TYR A 47 4.13 -5.71 -10.98
N ARG A 48 4.59 -5.25 -12.13
CA ARG A 48 4.09 -5.75 -13.42
C ARG A 48 4.25 -7.26 -13.52
N GLY A 49 3.23 -7.93 -14.03
CA GLY A 49 3.20 -9.38 -14.18
C GLY A 49 2.77 -10.13 -12.93
N ARG A 50 2.63 -9.46 -11.78
CA ARG A 50 2.15 -10.10 -10.56
C ARG A 50 0.62 -10.21 -10.54
N THR A 51 0.11 -11.37 -10.16
CA THR A 51 -1.33 -11.65 -10.11
C THR A 51 -1.81 -12.02 -8.70
N ASP A 52 -0.92 -11.96 -7.72
CA ASP A 52 -1.13 -12.39 -6.35
C ASP A 52 -1.24 -11.22 -5.36
N LEU A 53 -1.57 -10.03 -5.85
CA LEU A 53 -1.54 -8.81 -5.05
C LEU A 53 -2.90 -8.45 -4.48
N VAL A 54 -2.87 -7.83 -3.30
CA VAL A 54 -4.01 -7.12 -2.72
C VAL A 54 -3.61 -5.68 -2.43
N LEU A 55 -4.61 -4.82 -2.40
CA LEU A 55 -4.46 -3.43 -2.00
C LEU A 55 -5.14 -3.26 -0.66
N LEU A 56 -4.37 -2.92 0.35
CA LEU A 56 -4.89 -2.67 1.70
C LEU A 56 -5.35 -1.24 1.80
N GLU A 57 -6.59 -1.06 2.22
CA GLU A 57 -7.15 0.25 2.50
C GLU A 57 -6.98 0.52 3.99
N ILE A 58 -6.22 1.56 4.33
CA ILE A 58 -5.75 1.82 5.68
C ILE A 58 -6.32 3.13 6.20
N ASP A 59 -6.88 3.11 7.40
CA ASP A 59 -7.27 4.31 8.12
C ASP A 59 -6.06 4.86 8.88
N PRO A 60 -5.47 5.99 8.45
CA PRO A 60 -4.28 6.52 9.11
C PRO A 60 -4.53 6.92 10.56
N GLY A 61 -5.77 7.21 10.94
CA GLY A 61 -6.14 7.51 12.32
C GLY A 61 -6.06 6.31 13.26
N LYS A 62 -5.99 5.09 12.71
CA LYS A 62 -5.91 3.84 13.49
C LYS A 62 -4.53 3.20 13.51
N VAL A 63 -3.57 3.81 12.82
CA VAL A 63 -2.22 3.24 12.65
C VAL A 63 -1.41 3.28 13.95
N GLY A 64 -1.53 4.34 14.73
CA GLY A 64 -0.86 4.45 16.03
C GLY A 64 0.64 4.75 15.98
N VAL A 65 1.21 4.90 14.79
CA VAL A 65 2.62 5.27 14.56
C VAL A 65 2.67 6.43 13.59
N PRO A 66 3.81 7.16 13.49
CA PRO A 66 3.90 8.28 12.56
C PRO A 66 3.65 7.88 11.11
N VAL A 67 2.87 8.69 10.41
CA VAL A 67 2.67 8.61 8.96
C VAL A 67 3.24 9.90 8.38
N ARG A 68 4.23 9.79 7.50
CA ARG A 68 4.92 10.95 6.92
C ARG A 68 4.81 10.92 5.41
N TRP A 69 4.47 12.06 4.82
CA TRP A 69 4.44 12.22 3.37
C TRP A 69 5.82 12.66 2.91
N GLU A 70 6.48 11.77 2.14
CA GLU A 70 7.88 11.94 1.75
C GLU A 70 8.07 11.60 0.28
N ASP A 71 9.20 12.03 -0.29
CA ASP A 71 9.57 11.66 -1.64
C ASP A 71 9.73 10.14 -1.76
N GLY A 72 9.43 9.60 -2.95
CA GLY A 72 9.76 8.21 -3.26
C GLY A 72 11.26 8.02 -3.42
N GLU A 73 11.69 6.78 -3.56
CA GLU A 73 13.10 6.40 -3.71
C GLU A 73 13.27 5.59 -5.00
N PRO A 74 13.70 6.19 -6.12
CA PRO A 74 14.11 7.60 -6.28
C PRO A 74 12.92 8.56 -6.25
N PRO A 75 13.16 9.88 -6.02
CA PRO A 75 12.10 10.86 -6.07
C PRO A 75 11.38 10.88 -7.42
N HIS A 76 10.06 11.01 -7.39
CA HIS A 76 9.28 11.11 -8.61
C HIS A 76 9.56 12.45 -9.31
N PRO A 77 9.76 12.48 -10.64
CA PRO A 77 10.09 13.72 -11.36
C PRO A 77 9.07 14.85 -11.19
N ALA A 78 7.80 14.52 -10.98
CA ALA A 78 6.74 15.50 -10.76
C ALA A 78 6.60 15.94 -9.29
N GLY A 79 7.51 15.52 -8.40
CA GLY A 79 7.46 15.88 -6.98
C GLY A 79 6.37 15.17 -6.20
N VAL A 80 5.86 14.06 -6.69
CA VAL A 80 4.84 13.26 -6.00
C VAL A 80 5.43 12.70 -4.72
N ARG A 81 4.70 12.87 -3.61
CA ARG A 81 5.07 12.33 -2.32
C ARG A 81 4.15 11.17 -1.94
N PHE A 82 4.69 10.28 -1.12
CA PHE A 82 4.00 9.07 -0.70
C PHE A 82 3.93 9.00 0.82
N PRO A 83 2.82 8.52 1.40
CA PRO A 83 2.75 8.32 2.83
C PRO A 83 3.60 7.11 3.24
N HIS A 84 4.46 7.31 4.22
CA HIS A 84 5.31 6.27 4.79
C HIS A 84 4.89 6.02 6.24
N VAL A 85 4.57 4.78 6.56
CA VAL A 85 4.13 4.37 7.91
C VAL A 85 5.35 3.89 8.69
N TYR A 86 5.69 4.59 9.77
CA TYR A 86 6.92 4.35 10.53
C TYR A 86 6.70 3.41 11.70
N GLY A 87 6.28 2.21 11.39
CA GLY A 87 6.12 1.13 12.36
C GLY A 87 5.22 0.04 11.84
N PRO A 88 5.03 -1.04 12.63
CA PRO A 88 4.13 -2.12 12.25
C PRO A 88 2.70 -1.62 12.08
N LEU A 89 1.98 -2.21 11.14
CA LEU A 89 0.60 -1.86 10.84
C LEU A 89 -0.35 -2.77 11.61
N PRO A 90 -1.13 -2.23 12.57
CA PRO A 90 -2.12 -3.06 13.25
C PRO A 90 -3.16 -3.60 12.27
N HIS A 91 -3.55 -4.85 12.41
CA HIS A 91 -4.60 -5.44 11.59
C HIS A 91 -5.87 -4.58 11.58
N SER A 92 -6.23 -4.01 12.74
CA SER A 92 -7.43 -3.18 12.90
C SER A 92 -7.39 -1.86 12.13
N ALA A 93 -6.20 -1.41 11.68
CA ALA A 93 -6.08 -0.21 10.86
C ALA A 93 -6.46 -0.46 9.40
N VAL A 94 -6.49 -1.70 8.96
CA VAL A 94 -6.88 -2.10 7.61
C VAL A 94 -8.39 -2.24 7.57
N VAL A 95 -9.05 -1.34 6.85
CA VAL A 95 -10.51 -1.27 6.80
C VAL A 95 -11.09 -1.88 5.51
N GLY A 96 -10.23 -2.25 4.58
CA GLY A 96 -10.63 -2.94 3.35
C GLY A 96 -9.46 -3.65 2.71
N VAL A 97 -9.74 -4.78 2.07
CA VAL A 97 -8.76 -5.56 1.33
C VAL A 97 -9.34 -5.81 -0.06
N HIS A 98 -8.62 -5.38 -1.09
CA HIS A 98 -9.11 -5.43 -2.46
C HIS A 98 -8.14 -6.19 -3.35
N GLU A 99 -8.65 -7.06 -4.22
CA GLU A 99 -7.82 -7.65 -5.25
C GLU A 99 -7.23 -6.55 -6.13
N PHE A 100 -5.96 -6.68 -6.50
CA PHE A 100 -5.25 -5.65 -7.23
C PHE A 100 -4.41 -6.27 -8.34
N GLY A 101 -4.67 -5.89 -9.58
CA GLY A 101 -3.99 -6.47 -10.73
C GLY A 101 -3.97 -5.53 -11.92
N GLU A 102 -3.24 -5.97 -12.95
CA GLU A 102 -3.18 -5.25 -14.20
C GLU A 102 -4.49 -5.39 -14.95
N VAL A 103 -4.89 -4.31 -15.63
CA VAL A 103 -6.07 -4.31 -16.50
C VAL A 103 -5.67 -4.68 -17.93
N ASP A 104 -6.64 -5.00 -18.76
CA ASP A 104 -6.43 -5.24 -20.18
C ASP A 104 -5.75 -4.03 -20.82
N GLY A 105 -4.72 -4.27 -21.61
CA GLY A 105 -3.92 -3.21 -22.19
C GLY A 105 -2.72 -2.80 -21.34
N GLY A 106 -2.55 -3.41 -20.16
CA GLY A 106 -1.43 -3.18 -19.24
C GLY A 106 -1.67 -2.04 -18.26
N GLY A 107 -0.84 -2.03 -17.22
CA GLY A 107 -0.94 -1.05 -16.14
C GLY A 107 -1.95 -1.44 -15.06
N PHE A 108 -1.76 -0.85 -13.90
CA PHE A 108 -2.62 -1.07 -12.74
C PHE A 108 -3.66 0.04 -12.63
N ARG A 109 -4.84 -0.32 -12.17
CA ARG A 109 -5.90 0.64 -11.90
C ARG A 109 -6.48 0.41 -10.52
N LEU A 110 -6.93 1.52 -9.91
CA LEU A 110 -7.63 1.46 -8.64
C LEU A 110 -8.86 0.55 -8.77
N PRO A 111 -9.07 -0.40 -7.82
CA PRO A 111 -10.28 -1.22 -7.83
C PRO A 111 -11.55 -0.37 -7.86
N SER A 112 -12.57 -0.84 -8.56
CA SER A 112 -13.83 -0.09 -8.73
C SER A 112 -14.49 0.24 -7.39
N ALA A 113 -14.35 -0.60 -6.39
CA ALA A 113 -14.86 -0.35 -5.04
C ALA A 113 -14.25 0.91 -4.40
N LEU A 114 -13.03 1.30 -4.79
CA LEU A 114 -12.35 2.49 -4.30
C LEU A 114 -12.49 3.69 -5.24
N ALA A 115 -12.76 3.45 -6.52
CA ALA A 115 -12.77 4.50 -7.53
C ALA A 115 -13.89 5.54 -7.35
N HIS A 116 -14.90 5.23 -6.54
CA HIS A 116 -16.05 6.10 -6.28
C HIS A 116 -16.07 6.71 -4.88
N ARG A 117 -14.95 6.69 -4.20
CA ARG A 117 -14.82 7.26 -2.86
C ARG A 117 -14.38 8.71 -2.86
#